data_c693f36e40768b954086dedf37bdab77
#
_entry.id   c693f36e40768b954086dedf37bdab77
#
_cell.length_a   1.000
_cell.length_b   1.000
_cell.length_c   1.000
_cell.angle_alpha   90.00
_cell.angle_beta   90.00
_cell.angle_gamma   90.00
#
_symmetry.space_group_name_H-M   'P 1'
#
loop_
_entity.id
_entity.type
_entity.pdbx_description
1 polymer ?
#
loop_
_entity_poly.entity_id
_entity_poly.type
_entity_poly.pdbx_seq_one_letter_code
_entity_poly.pdbx_strand_id
1 'polypeptide(L)'
;RGWWDFGTGALGDMACHILHPVFKGLKLGYPTKVQGSSTLLLNESAPMAQTVKFVFPARDNMPKVAMPEVEVYWYDGGLKPERPEGLPAGKDLNMAGGGVIFYGTKDTLICGCYGVNPYLVSGRVPDAPKVLREVKESHQMDWVRACKEDADDRVLSASDFSEAGPFNEMVVMGVLAV
;
A
#
# COMPACT_ATOMS: atom_id res chain seq x y z
N ARG A 1 2.09 -13.15 14.25
CA ARG A 1 1.84 -12.93 12.82
C ARG A 1 2.67 -13.84 11.90
N GLY A 2 3.83 -14.31 12.34
CA GLY A 2 4.73 -15.15 11.54
C GLY A 2 4.32 -16.61 11.39
N TRP A 3 3.50 -17.15 12.27
CA TRP A 3 3.02 -18.53 12.24
C TRP A 3 1.77 -18.64 11.37
N TRP A 4 1.73 -19.62 10.45
CA TRP A 4 0.63 -19.78 9.50
C TRP A 4 -0.72 -20.05 10.19
N ASP A 5 -0.74 -20.70 11.36
CA ASP A 5 -1.97 -20.92 12.13
C ASP A 5 -2.61 -19.63 12.67
N PHE A 6 -1.84 -18.54 12.76
CA PHE A 6 -2.28 -17.29 13.41
C PHE A 6 -2.14 -16.05 12.54
N GLY A 7 -1.51 -16.14 11.37
CA GLY A 7 -1.29 -14.97 10.52
C GLY A 7 -0.65 -15.33 9.19
N THR A 8 -0.38 -14.31 8.40
CA THR A 8 0.08 -14.41 7.02
C THR A 8 1.42 -13.68 6.80
N GLY A 9 2.25 -13.64 7.85
CA GLY A 9 3.58 -13.03 7.80
C GLY A 9 3.57 -11.51 7.76
N ALA A 10 4.72 -10.93 7.43
CA ALA A 10 4.91 -9.48 7.41
C ALA A 10 4.06 -8.81 6.32
N LEU A 11 3.96 -9.41 5.13
CA LEU A 11 3.13 -8.88 4.04
C LEU A 11 1.66 -8.84 4.46
N GLY A 12 1.09 -9.95 4.93
CA GLY A 12 -0.32 -10.01 5.31
C GLY A 12 -0.68 -9.08 6.46
N ASP A 13 0.23 -8.91 7.43
CA ASP A 13 0.02 -8.03 8.58
C ASP A 13 0.20 -6.54 8.25
N MET A 14 1.25 -6.18 7.52
CA MET A 14 1.64 -4.78 7.34
C MET A 14 1.16 -4.14 6.04
N ALA A 15 0.72 -4.90 5.06
CA ALA A 15 0.28 -4.34 3.79
C ALA A 15 -0.90 -3.37 3.96
N CYS A 16 -1.85 -3.66 4.84
CA CYS A 16 -2.98 -2.78 5.12
C CYS A 16 -2.55 -1.37 5.61
N HIS A 17 -1.36 -1.26 6.17
CA HIS A 17 -0.80 0.00 6.67
C HIS A 17 0.09 0.70 5.63
N ILE A 18 0.73 -0.06 4.74
CA ILE A 18 1.75 0.45 3.82
C ILE A 18 1.24 0.49 2.38
N LEU A 19 0.60 -0.59 1.89
CA LEU A 19 0.14 -0.67 0.50
C LEU A 19 -1.27 -0.09 0.28
N HIS A 20 -2.09 0.08 1.32
CA HIS A 20 -3.42 0.65 1.14
C HIS A 20 -3.40 2.08 0.54
N PRO A 21 -2.52 3.00 0.98
CA PRO A 21 -2.37 4.30 0.32
C PRO A 21 -2.00 4.19 -1.16
N VAL A 22 -1.20 3.18 -1.53
CA VAL A 22 -0.82 2.91 -2.93
C VAL A 22 -2.04 2.41 -3.71
N PHE A 23 -2.72 1.40 -3.19
CA PHE A 23 -3.89 0.78 -3.81
C PHE A 23 -5.00 1.79 -4.07
N LYS A 24 -5.36 2.57 -3.05
CA LYS A 24 -6.39 3.60 -3.12
C LYS A 24 -5.96 4.79 -3.99
N GLY A 25 -4.78 5.32 -3.76
CA GLY A 25 -4.28 6.51 -4.44
C GLY A 25 -4.08 6.30 -5.94
N LEU A 26 -3.67 5.11 -6.34
CA LEU A 26 -3.50 4.74 -7.75
C LEU A 26 -4.70 3.97 -8.33
N LYS A 27 -5.77 3.73 -7.56
CA LYS A 27 -6.96 2.96 -7.98
C LYS A 27 -6.57 1.64 -8.65
N LEU A 28 -5.75 0.83 -7.98
CA LEU A 28 -5.05 -0.28 -8.62
C LEU A 28 -5.99 -1.40 -9.11
N GLY A 29 -6.93 -1.86 -8.33
CA GLY A 29 -7.74 -3.03 -8.67
C GLY A 29 -6.94 -4.35 -8.59
N TYR A 30 -7.17 -5.29 -9.50
CA TYR A 30 -6.51 -6.59 -9.49
C TYR A 30 -5.21 -6.61 -10.30
N PRO A 31 -4.14 -7.24 -9.78
CA PRO A 31 -2.92 -7.45 -10.54
C PRO A 31 -3.13 -8.52 -11.63
N THR A 32 -2.42 -8.38 -12.73
CA THR A 32 -2.37 -9.39 -13.82
C THR A 32 -1.29 -10.43 -13.59
N LYS A 33 -0.26 -10.09 -12.79
CA LYS A 33 0.84 -10.99 -12.44
C LYS A 33 1.26 -10.73 -11.00
N VAL A 34 1.61 -11.81 -10.29
CA VAL A 34 2.21 -11.76 -8.96
C VAL A 34 3.41 -12.71 -8.95
N GLN A 35 4.53 -12.26 -8.43
CA GLN A 35 5.75 -13.05 -8.31
C GLN A 35 6.39 -12.82 -6.95
N GLY A 36 6.57 -13.88 -6.19
CA GLY A 36 7.26 -13.89 -4.91
C GLY A 36 8.68 -14.43 -5.00
N SER A 37 9.52 -13.99 -4.07
CA SER A 37 10.84 -14.54 -3.79
C SER A 37 11.13 -14.33 -2.31
N SER A 38 11.67 -15.36 -1.65
CA SER A 38 11.88 -15.32 -0.22
C SER A 38 13.14 -16.06 0.24
N THR A 39 13.46 -15.86 1.49
CA THR A 39 14.38 -16.73 2.24
C THR A 39 13.75 -18.12 2.44
N LEU A 40 14.44 -19.00 3.16
CA LEU A 40 13.94 -20.35 3.46
C LEU A 40 12.48 -20.34 3.91
N LEU A 41 11.66 -21.11 3.20
CA LEU A 41 10.29 -21.39 3.61
C LEU A 41 10.29 -22.47 4.69
N LEU A 42 9.55 -22.21 5.74
CA LEU A 42 9.26 -23.16 6.81
C LEU A 42 7.79 -23.58 6.70
N ASN A 43 7.51 -24.85 7.01
CA ASN A 43 6.14 -25.39 6.92
C ASN A 43 5.14 -24.68 7.85
N GLU A 44 5.63 -24.11 8.95
CA GLU A 44 4.81 -23.58 10.04
C GLU A 44 4.80 -22.05 10.09
N SER A 45 5.71 -21.38 9.35
CA SER A 45 5.85 -19.93 9.44
C SER A 45 6.22 -19.28 8.11
N ALA A 46 5.82 -18.02 8.00
CA ALA A 46 6.21 -17.14 6.92
C ALA A 46 7.74 -16.95 6.87
N PRO A 47 8.31 -16.66 5.71
CA PRO A 47 9.76 -16.45 5.56
C PRO A 47 10.25 -15.25 6.37
N MET A 48 11.54 -15.27 6.72
CA MET A 48 12.18 -14.18 7.46
C MET A 48 12.30 -12.90 6.64
N ALA A 49 12.45 -13.04 5.32
CA ALA A 49 12.51 -11.92 4.39
C ALA A 49 11.96 -12.33 3.02
N GLN A 50 11.29 -11.41 2.36
CA GLN A 50 10.71 -11.67 1.05
C GLN A 50 10.61 -10.39 0.20
N THR A 51 10.53 -10.60 -1.10
CA THR A 51 10.11 -9.59 -2.07
C THR A 51 8.93 -10.12 -2.85
N VAL A 52 7.92 -9.26 -3.08
CA VAL A 52 6.78 -9.62 -3.93
C VAL A 52 6.56 -8.51 -4.94
N LYS A 53 6.46 -8.91 -6.21
CA LYS A 53 6.14 -8.03 -7.33
C LYS A 53 4.70 -8.26 -7.76
N PHE A 54 3.93 -7.20 -7.84
CA PHE A 54 2.60 -7.17 -8.44
C PHE A 54 2.65 -6.32 -9.71
N VAL A 55 2.01 -6.79 -10.78
CA VAL A 55 1.89 -6.03 -12.03
C VAL A 55 0.42 -5.70 -12.25
N PHE A 56 0.11 -4.43 -12.40
CA PHE A 56 -1.25 -3.93 -12.65
C PHE A 56 -1.36 -3.40 -14.07
N PRO A 57 -2.46 -3.68 -14.77
CA PRO A 57 -2.64 -3.24 -16.15
C PRO A 57 -2.76 -1.72 -16.26
N ALA A 58 -2.51 -1.20 -17.45
CA ALA A 58 -2.81 0.20 -17.75
C ALA A 58 -4.31 0.50 -17.53
N ARG A 59 -4.61 1.72 -17.05
CA ARG A 59 -5.96 2.16 -16.68
C ARG A 59 -6.25 3.55 -17.21
N ASP A 60 -7.51 3.84 -17.46
CA ASP A 60 -8.02 5.14 -17.91
C ASP A 60 -8.96 5.82 -16.89
N ASN A 61 -9.14 5.21 -15.73
CA ASN A 61 -10.03 5.68 -14.66
C ASN A 61 -9.49 6.88 -13.84
N MET A 62 -8.39 7.49 -14.27
CA MET A 62 -7.78 8.67 -13.67
C MET A 62 -7.56 9.76 -14.74
N PRO A 63 -8.56 10.59 -15.02
CA PRO A 63 -8.58 11.44 -16.22
C PRO A 63 -7.50 12.53 -16.31
N LYS A 64 -6.82 12.82 -15.20
CA LYS A 64 -5.74 13.83 -15.16
C LYS A 64 -4.33 13.22 -15.05
N VAL A 65 -4.24 11.91 -15.00
CA VAL A 65 -2.98 11.19 -14.76
C VAL A 65 -2.91 10.01 -15.73
N ALA A 66 -1.89 9.99 -16.56
CA ALA A 66 -1.61 8.81 -17.37
C ALA A 66 -1.24 7.65 -16.42
N MET A 67 -1.97 6.57 -16.51
CA MET A 67 -1.75 5.37 -15.71
C MET A 67 -1.36 4.20 -16.62
N PRO A 68 -0.07 4.11 -16.98
CA PRO A 68 0.46 2.95 -17.70
C PRO A 68 0.36 1.69 -16.84
N GLU A 69 0.89 0.59 -17.32
CA GLU A 69 1.17 -0.56 -16.48
C GLU A 69 1.99 -0.11 -15.26
N VAL A 70 1.59 -0.56 -14.07
CA VAL A 70 2.26 -0.20 -12.81
C VAL A 70 2.78 -1.45 -12.14
N GLU A 71 4.04 -1.43 -11.78
CA GLU A 71 4.68 -2.44 -10.96
C GLU A 71 4.74 -1.97 -9.50
N VAL A 72 4.26 -2.80 -8.59
CA VAL A 72 4.37 -2.58 -7.14
C VAL A 72 5.25 -3.64 -6.55
N TYR A 73 6.28 -3.23 -5.82
CA TYR A 73 7.21 -4.11 -5.15
C TYR A 73 7.06 -4.00 -3.64
N TRP A 74 6.90 -5.13 -3.00
CA TRP A 74 6.97 -5.29 -1.55
C TRP A 74 8.35 -5.81 -1.15
N TYR A 75 8.87 -5.27 -0.07
CA TYR A 75 10.13 -5.70 0.56
C TYR A 75 9.91 -5.80 2.07
N ASP A 76 10.35 -6.90 2.68
CA ASP A 76 10.38 -7.02 4.14
C ASP A 76 11.60 -7.81 4.62
N GLY A 77 11.69 -8.04 5.95
CA GLY A 77 12.80 -8.77 6.55
C GLY A 77 14.15 -8.05 6.47
N GLY A 78 14.16 -6.73 6.31
CA GLY A 78 15.37 -5.92 6.14
C GLY A 78 15.79 -5.68 4.70
N LEU A 79 15.13 -6.34 3.73
CA LEU A 79 15.28 -6.02 2.32
C LEU A 79 14.72 -4.63 2.02
N LYS A 80 15.36 -3.91 1.11
CA LYS A 80 14.99 -2.53 0.74
C LYS A 80 14.99 -2.37 -0.77
N PRO A 81 14.16 -1.47 -1.31
CA PRO A 81 14.27 -1.06 -2.70
C PRO A 81 15.59 -0.31 -2.94
N GLU A 82 15.93 -0.15 -4.21
CA GLU A 82 17.02 0.73 -4.61
C GLU A 82 16.76 2.16 -4.12
N ARG A 83 17.86 2.84 -3.75
CA ARG A 83 17.78 4.22 -3.27
C ARG A 83 17.35 5.14 -4.41
N PRO A 84 16.31 5.98 -4.23
CA PRO A 84 15.89 6.91 -5.26
C PRO A 84 16.99 7.87 -5.67
N GLU A 85 17.13 8.08 -6.98
CA GLU A 85 18.00 9.10 -7.51
C GLU A 85 17.58 10.49 -7.02
N GLY A 86 18.55 11.36 -6.76
CA GLY A 86 18.31 12.71 -6.25
C GLY A 86 17.97 12.80 -4.76
N LEU A 87 17.79 11.69 -4.06
CA LEU A 87 17.61 11.73 -2.61
C LEU A 87 18.92 12.19 -1.93
N PRO A 88 18.90 13.28 -1.12
CA PRO A 88 20.12 13.81 -0.51
C PRO A 88 20.91 12.77 0.28
N ALA A 89 22.24 12.80 0.15
CA ALA A 89 23.13 11.95 0.93
C ALA A 89 22.85 12.14 2.42
N GLY A 90 22.80 11.04 3.18
CA GLY A 90 22.49 11.08 4.61
C GLY A 90 21.00 11.12 4.96
N LYS A 91 20.08 11.34 4.01
CA LYS A 91 18.66 11.16 4.27
C LYS A 91 18.34 9.66 4.34
N ASP A 92 17.96 9.19 5.52
CA ASP A 92 17.64 7.80 5.73
C ASP A 92 16.25 7.45 5.16
N LEU A 93 16.15 6.26 4.52
CA LEU A 93 14.89 5.64 4.15
C LEU A 93 14.35 4.74 5.27
N ASN A 94 15.02 4.69 6.40
CA ASN A 94 14.66 3.85 7.53
C ASN A 94 13.50 4.49 8.31
N MET A 95 12.30 4.42 7.74
CA MET A 95 11.09 4.93 8.38
C MET A 95 10.55 3.91 9.37
N ALA A 96 10.28 4.35 10.59
CA ALA A 96 9.64 3.49 11.60
C ALA A 96 8.29 2.94 11.06
N GLY A 97 8.16 1.62 11.07
CA GLY A 97 6.97 0.95 10.53
C GLY A 97 6.95 0.79 9.00
N GLY A 98 8.00 1.21 8.29
CA GLY A 98 8.08 1.14 6.84
C GLY A 98 7.54 2.38 6.13
N GLY A 99 7.45 2.31 4.80
CA GLY A 99 6.97 3.42 3.97
C GLY A 99 6.85 3.03 2.51
N VAL A 100 6.57 4.01 1.67
CA VAL A 100 6.35 3.84 0.24
C VAL A 100 7.19 4.85 -0.55
N ILE A 101 7.71 4.37 -1.68
CA ILE A 101 8.34 5.20 -2.70
C ILE A 101 7.52 5.08 -3.99
N PHE A 102 7.07 6.21 -4.52
CA PHE A 102 6.41 6.28 -5.82
C PHE A 102 7.36 6.90 -6.83
N TYR A 103 7.79 6.11 -7.80
CA TYR A 103 8.62 6.58 -8.91
C TYR A 103 7.72 7.11 -10.02
N GLY A 104 7.59 8.41 -10.12
CA GLY A 104 6.84 9.09 -11.17
C GLY A 104 7.73 9.57 -12.30
N THR A 105 7.14 9.94 -13.43
CA THR A 105 7.87 10.48 -14.59
C THR A 105 8.44 11.88 -14.40
N LYS A 106 7.94 12.62 -13.41
CA LYS A 106 8.35 14.01 -13.13
C LYS A 106 9.07 14.17 -11.80
N ASP A 107 8.82 13.29 -10.86
CA ASP A 107 9.37 13.38 -9.52
C ASP A 107 9.19 12.03 -8.78
N THR A 108 9.89 11.88 -7.69
CA THR A 108 9.72 10.74 -6.76
C THR A 108 9.05 11.23 -5.49
N LEU A 109 7.93 10.59 -5.12
CA LEU A 109 7.23 10.86 -3.86
C LEU A 109 7.56 9.77 -2.84
N ILE A 110 7.86 10.18 -1.63
CA ILE A 110 8.16 9.27 -0.51
C ILE A 110 7.22 9.61 0.64
N CYS A 111 6.67 8.60 1.29
CA CYS A 111 5.88 8.75 2.51
C CYS A 111 6.13 7.60 3.48
N GLY A 112 5.86 7.82 4.76
CA GLY A 112 5.92 6.79 5.78
C GLY A 112 4.73 5.85 5.77
N CYS A 113 4.72 4.91 6.71
CA CYS A 113 3.59 4.04 7.00
C CYS A 113 2.30 4.87 7.14
N TYR A 114 1.17 4.36 6.70
CA TYR A 114 -0.13 5.09 6.60
C TYR A 114 -0.13 6.29 5.64
N GLY A 115 0.89 6.47 4.82
CA GLY A 115 1.01 7.62 3.93
C GLY A 115 1.38 8.92 4.65
N VAL A 116 1.89 8.87 5.87
CA VAL A 116 2.25 10.07 6.64
C VAL A 116 3.48 10.78 6.09
N ASN A 117 3.55 12.09 6.32
CA ASN A 117 4.68 12.95 5.98
C ASN A 117 5.14 12.80 4.52
N PRO A 118 4.23 12.89 3.53
CA PRO A 118 4.61 12.77 2.13
C PRO A 118 5.49 13.94 1.71
N TYR A 119 6.53 13.65 0.93
CA TYR A 119 7.39 14.68 0.35
C TYR A 119 7.89 14.25 -1.03
N LEU A 120 8.19 15.22 -1.88
CA LEU A 120 8.83 15.04 -3.18
C LEU A 120 10.35 15.16 -3.03
N VAL A 121 11.09 14.27 -3.70
CA VAL A 121 12.57 14.27 -3.63
C VAL A 121 13.16 15.56 -4.15
N SER A 122 12.52 16.20 -5.15
CA SER A 122 12.92 17.53 -5.66
C SER A 122 12.77 18.67 -4.63
N GLY A 123 12.08 18.44 -3.52
CA GLY A 123 11.75 19.49 -2.54
C GLY A 123 10.58 20.38 -2.95
N ARG A 124 9.97 20.15 -4.12
CA ARG A 124 8.76 20.88 -4.55
C ARG A 124 7.61 20.58 -3.60
N VAL A 125 6.87 21.59 -3.19
CA VAL A 125 5.65 21.45 -2.40
C VAL A 125 4.45 21.56 -3.35
N PRO A 126 3.72 20.47 -3.61
CA PRO A 126 2.54 20.54 -4.48
C PRO A 126 1.38 21.21 -3.77
N ASP A 127 0.60 21.99 -4.51
CA ASP A 127 -0.72 22.42 -4.07
C ASP A 127 -1.69 21.27 -4.30
N ALA A 128 -1.96 20.52 -3.23
CA ALA A 128 -2.83 19.34 -3.27
C ALA A 128 -4.17 19.67 -2.59
N PRO A 129 -5.28 19.73 -3.35
CA PRO A 129 -6.58 20.00 -2.77
C PRO A 129 -7.01 18.84 -1.84
N LYS A 130 -7.61 19.18 -0.71
CA LYS A 130 -8.22 18.20 0.20
C LYS A 130 -9.55 17.73 -0.38
N VAL A 131 -9.53 16.61 -1.09
CA VAL A 131 -10.73 16.06 -1.76
C VAL A 131 -11.29 14.81 -1.07
N LEU A 132 -10.54 14.21 -0.16
CA LEU A 132 -10.98 13.05 0.58
C LEU A 132 -11.80 13.46 1.80
N ARG A 133 -12.82 12.66 2.12
CA ARG A 133 -13.60 12.83 3.34
C ARG A 133 -12.69 12.69 4.56
N GLU A 134 -12.77 13.63 5.47
CA GLU A 134 -12.07 13.55 6.75
C GLU A 134 -12.79 12.58 7.69
N VAL A 135 -12.06 11.65 8.30
CA VAL A 135 -12.52 10.78 9.37
C VAL A 135 -12.17 11.45 10.70
N LYS A 136 -13.15 12.07 11.35
CA LYS A 136 -12.93 12.95 12.50
C LYS A 136 -12.57 12.21 13.79
N GLU A 137 -13.10 11.00 13.99
CA GLU A 137 -12.89 10.24 15.22
C GLU A 137 -11.77 9.19 15.00
N SER A 138 -12.15 7.95 14.72
CA SER A 138 -11.25 6.86 14.39
C SER A 138 -11.85 6.01 13.29
N HIS A 139 -11.04 5.21 12.61
CA HIS A 139 -11.53 4.33 11.57
C HIS A 139 -12.52 3.28 12.11
N GLN A 140 -12.37 2.84 13.37
CA GLN A 140 -13.35 1.96 14.02
C GLN A 140 -14.69 2.68 14.23
N MET A 141 -14.67 3.93 14.68
CA MET A 141 -15.88 4.71 14.89
C MET A 141 -16.54 5.11 13.58
N ASP A 142 -15.77 5.32 12.51
CA ASP A 142 -16.30 5.54 11.16
C ASP A 142 -17.08 4.30 10.66
N TRP A 143 -16.56 3.10 10.95
CA TRP A 143 -17.26 1.86 10.67
C TRP A 143 -18.54 1.71 11.50
N VAL A 144 -18.47 1.95 12.80
CA VAL A 144 -19.66 1.92 13.70
C VAL A 144 -20.72 2.91 13.24
N ARG A 145 -20.32 4.11 12.83
CA ARG A 145 -21.21 5.12 12.24
C ARG A 145 -21.95 4.56 11.03
N ALA A 146 -21.20 4.02 10.07
CA ALA A 146 -21.76 3.45 8.85
C ALA A 146 -22.73 2.27 9.14
N CYS A 147 -22.47 1.46 10.18
CA CYS A 147 -23.38 0.40 10.60
C CYS A 147 -24.71 0.91 11.18
N LYS A 148 -24.72 2.12 11.72
CA LYS A 148 -25.92 2.72 12.35
C LYS A 148 -26.76 3.54 11.40
N GLU A 149 -26.24 3.90 10.23
CA GLU A 149 -26.96 4.66 9.21
C GLU A 149 -27.90 3.75 8.41
N ASP A 150 -29.01 4.29 7.97
CA ASP A 150 -29.95 3.60 7.09
C ASP A 150 -29.28 3.26 5.75
N ALA A 151 -29.65 2.11 5.18
CA ALA A 151 -29.01 1.59 3.97
C ALA A 151 -29.06 2.58 2.79
N ASP A 152 -30.17 3.32 2.66
CA ASP A 152 -30.42 4.22 1.54
C ASP A 152 -29.61 5.54 1.63
N ASP A 153 -29.25 5.96 2.85
CA ASP A 153 -28.51 7.20 3.11
C ASP A 153 -27.07 6.97 3.62
N ARG A 154 -26.65 5.72 3.67
CA ARG A 154 -25.36 5.34 4.25
C ARG A 154 -24.16 5.92 3.50
N VAL A 155 -23.33 6.65 4.22
CA VAL A 155 -21.99 7.00 3.77
C VAL A 155 -21.03 5.87 4.14
N LEU A 156 -20.47 5.22 3.13
CA LEU A 156 -19.55 4.09 3.35
C LEU A 156 -18.38 4.51 4.25
N SER A 157 -17.90 3.58 5.05
CA SER A 157 -16.67 3.79 5.85
C SER A 157 -15.45 3.98 4.95
N ALA A 158 -14.41 4.62 5.47
CA ALA A 158 -13.18 4.88 4.70
C ALA A 158 -12.44 3.61 4.27
N SER A 159 -12.72 2.48 4.92
CA SER A 159 -12.21 1.14 4.61
C SER A 159 -13.36 0.14 4.40
N ASP A 160 -14.31 0.53 3.56
CA ASP A 160 -15.45 -0.31 3.20
C ASP A 160 -15.01 -1.60 2.51
N PHE A 161 -15.81 -2.65 2.62
CA PHE A 161 -15.51 -3.96 2.04
C PHE A 161 -15.37 -3.94 0.51
N SER A 162 -16.01 -3.02 -0.18
CA SER A 162 -15.84 -2.85 -1.63
C SER A 162 -14.42 -2.44 -2.02
N GLU A 163 -13.69 -1.80 -1.10
CA GLU A 163 -12.28 -1.46 -1.26
C GLU A 163 -11.37 -2.45 -0.53
N ALA A 164 -11.69 -2.77 0.73
CA ALA A 164 -10.87 -3.64 1.56
C ALA A 164 -10.85 -5.10 1.06
N GLY A 165 -11.93 -5.58 0.46
CA GLY A 165 -12.02 -6.94 -0.10
C GLY A 165 -11.00 -7.17 -1.22
N PRO A 166 -11.08 -6.45 -2.34
CA PRO A 166 -10.10 -6.57 -3.44
C PRO A 166 -8.66 -6.29 -3.01
N PHE A 167 -8.47 -5.35 -2.09
CA PHE A 167 -7.15 -5.07 -1.54
C PHE A 167 -6.57 -6.26 -0.75
N ASN A 168 -7.34 -6.86 0.16
CA ASN A 168 -6.90 -8.03 0.91
C ASN A 168 -6.66 -9.24 -0.01
N GLU A 169 -7.49 -9.44 -1.02
CA GLU A 169 -7.28 -10.49 -2.01
C GLU A 169 -5.93 -10.33 -2.73
N MET A 170 -5.60 -9.11 -3.17
CA MET A 170 -4.27 -8.81 -3.72
C MET A 170 -3.14 -9.17 -2.74
N VAL A 171 -3.28 -8.79 -1.46
CA VAL A 171 -2.28 -9.10 -0.43
C VAL A 171 -2.10 -10.60 -0.25
N VAL A 172 -3.19 -11.36 -0.19
CA VAL A 172 -3.16 -12.82 -0.04
C VAL A 172 -2.55 -13.49 -1.28
N MET A 173 -2.82 -12.99 -2.48
CA MET A 173 -2.11 -13.46 -3.69
C MET A 173 -0.60 -13.30 -3.56
N GLY A 174 -0.13 -12.20 -2.97
CA GLY A 174 1.29 -11.98 -2.68
C GLY A 174 1.86 -12.98 -1.67
N VAL A 175 1.10 -13.32 -0.63
CA VAL A 175 1.49 -14.35 0.35
C VAL A 175 1.57 -15.73 -0.30
N LEU A 176 0.65 -16.05 -1.19
CA LEU A 176 0.63 -17.33 -1.92
C LEU A 176 1.71 -17.46 -2.99
N ALA A 177 2.25 -16.33 -3.47
CA ALA A 177 3.28 -16.30 -4.50
C ALA A 177 4.70 -16.60 -3.97
N VAL A 178 4.86 -16.63 -2.66
CA VAL A 178 6.12 -16.92 -1.96
C VAL A 178 6.17 -18.39 -1.58
#